data_5d8daa8a179c83cba95f2b7cf0c2c08e
#
_entry.id   5d8daa8a179c83cba95f2b7cf0c2c08e
#
_cell.length_a   1.000
_cell.length_b   1.000
_cell.length_c   1.000
_cell.angle_alpha   90.00
_cell.angle_beta   90.00
_cell.angle_gamma   90.00
#
_symmetry.space_group_name_H-M   'P 1'
#
loop_
_entity.id
_entity.type
_entity.pdbx_description
1 polymer ?
#
loop_
_entity_poly.entity_id
_entity_poly.type
_entity_poly.pdbx_seq_one_letter_code
_entity_poly.pdbx_strand_id
1 'polypeptide(L)'
;MRARGTLLPSVVLTVAILTGCGSRAYEKHDGVYVYKISTEAGTKTHSIQSADPATFVVLNTAGYAKDKANAYYTWHKIDGAETSSFVALSEYFAKDSRNVYCRDKILQSADTHSFAAIDVKESGELVYASGPPDRWGKDRFDFYTCLGPGTYYEPGGTRVPGRRVFACSPETFVFLNDGWQRDQKCVYNAGRQLVGADPDSFIVLNASYGKDDKTVYYRDGAIRGADAASFAISSGECKWCARDKNRCYRLQNAIDCKQLK
;
A
#
# COMPACT_ATOMS: atom_id res chain seq x y z
N MET A 1 -23.90 -37.80 -45.65
CA MET A 1 -22.68 -37.61 -44.84
C MET A 1 -22.79 -36.30 -44.09
N ARG A 2 -23.01 -36.35 -42.77
CA ARG A 2 -23.11 -35.16 -41.88
C ARG A 2 -21.75 -35.01 -41.19
N ALA A 3 -21.05 -33.90 -41.45
CA ALA A 3 -19.83 -33.54 -40.75
C ALA A 3 -20.14 -33.13 -39.31
N ARG A 4 -19.61 -33.87 -38.35
CA ARG A 4 -19.63 -33.50 -36.93
C ARG A 4 -18.52 -32.47 -36.70
N GLY A 5 -18.93 -31.22 -36.41
CA GLY A 5 -18.01 -30.20 -35.90
C GLY A 5 -17.59 -30.53 -34.48
N THR A 6 -16.32 -30.78 -34.26
CA THR A 6 -15.68 -30.90 -32.96
C THR A 6 -15.52 -29.50 -32.36
N LEU A 7 -16.30 -29.20 -31.33
CA LEU A 7 -16.05 -28.04 -30.48
C LEU A 7 -14.74 -28.27 -29.70
N LEU A 8 -13.76 -27.45 -29.95
CA LEU A 8 -12.54 -27.37 -29.13
C LEU A 8 -12.91 -26.78 -27.76
N PRO A 9 -12.42 -27.34 -26.65
CA PRO A 9 -12.67 -26.79 -25.34
C PRO A 9 -11.95 -25.47 -25.19
N SER A 10 -12.67 -24.43 -24.75
CA SER A 10 -12.11 -23.12 -24.39
C SER A 10 -11.08 -23.30 -23.28
N VAL A 11 -9.83 -23.00 -23.58
CA VAL A 11 -8.76 -22.96 -22.57
C VAL A 11 -9.03 -21.75 -21.66
N VAL A 12 -9.47 -22.00 -20.45
CA VAL A 12 -9.56 -21.00 -19.39
C VAL A 12 -8.17 -20.78 -18.86
N LEU A 13 -7.53 -19.67 -19.23
CA LEU A 13 -6.26 -19.25 -18.64
C LEU A 13 -6.54 -18.59 -17.29
N THR A 14 -6.50 -19.39 -16.24
CA THR A 14 -6.66 -18.90 -14.85
C THR A 14 -5.29 -18.52 -14.31
N VAL A 15 -5.00 -17.23 -14.19
CA VAL A 15 -3.84 -16.76 -13.44
C VAL A 15 -4.29 -16.55 -11.99
N ALA A 16 -4.12 -17.57 -11.17
CA ALA A 16 -4.38 -17.50 -9.74
C ALA A 16 -3.11 -17.12 -8.98
N ILE A 17 -3.16 -16.05 -8.22
CA ILE A 17 -2.11 -15.71 -7.24
C ILE A 17 -2.64 -16.07 -5.85
N LEU A 18 -2.04 -17.09 -5.26
CA LEU A 18 -2.30 -17.51 -3.87
C LEU A 18 -1.51 -16.61 -2.92
N THR A 19 -2.19 -15.64 -2.33
CA THR A 19 -1.66 -14.92 -1.17
C THR A 19 -2.65 -15.09 -0.01
N GLY A 20 -2.24 -15.81 1.02
CA GLY A 20 -2.95 -16.09 2.29
C GLY A 20 -4.47 -15.94 2.31
N CYS A 21 -5.22 -17.01 2.57
CA CYS A 21 -6.66 -17.08 2.86
C CYS A 21 -7.64 -16.45 1.85
N GLY A 22 -7.26 -16.23 0.60
CA GLY A 22 -8.17 -15.78 -0.45
C GLY A 22 -7.52 -15.72 -1.82
N SER A 23 -8.29 -15.96 -2.90
CA SER A 23 -7.84 -15.79 -4.28
C SER A 23 -8.52 -14.60 -4.95
N ARG A 24 -7.80 -13.93 -5.85
CA ARG A 24 -8.31 -12.85 -6.68
C ARG A 24 -7.92 -13.12 -8.13
N ALA A 25 -8.85 -13.03 -9.05
CA ALA A 25 -8.56 -13.29 -10.45
C ALA A 25 -9.56 -12.63 -11.40
N TYR A 26 -9.10 -12.34 -12.62
CA TYR A 26 -9.97 -12.08 -13.74
C TYR A 26 -10.38 -13.42 -14.38
N GLU A 27 -11.67 -13.60 -14.61
CA GLU A 27 -12.23 -14.78 -15.26
C GLU A 27 -13.19 -14.35 -16.38
N LYS A 28 -13.35 -15.20 -17.41
CA LYS A 28 -14.33 -14.97 -18.47
C LYS A 28 -15.50 -15.93 -18.31
N HIS A 29 -16.72 -15.40 -18.11
CA HIS A 29 -17.97 -16.14 -18.03
C HIS A 29 -18.93 -15.65 -19.11
N ASP A 30 -19.45 -16.57 -19.90
CA ASP A 30 -20.43 -16.27 -20.96
C ASP A 30 -20.06 -15.07 -21.86
N GLY A 31 -18.77 -14.97 -22.18
CA GLY A 31 -18.26 -13.88 -23.02
C GLY A 31 -17.96 -12.58 -22.29
N VAL A 32 -18.31 -12.45 -21.01
CA VAL A 32 -18.06 -11.26 -20.20
C VAL A 32 -16.90 -11.48 -19.23
N TYR A 33 -16.04 -10.49 -19.05
CA TYR A 33 -15.02 -10.56 -18.02
C TYR A 33 -15.57 -10.14 -16.65
N VAL A 34 -15.16 -10.90 -15.64
CA VAL A 34 -15.51 -10.66 -14.24
C VAL A 34 -14.24 -10.66 -13.39
N TYR A 35 -14.26 -9.91 -12.29
CA TYR A 35 -13.25 -9.98 -11.25
C TYR A 35 -13.79 -10.72 -10.03
N LYS A 36 -13.11 -11.79 -9.65
CA LYS A 36 -13.54 -12.70 -8.59
C LYS A 36 -12.65 -12.55 -7.36
N ILE A 37 -13.27 -12.46 -6.20
CA ILE A 37 -12.61 -12.41 -4.90
C ILE A 37 -13.17 -13.56 -4.07
N SER A 38 -12.35 -14.55 -3.77
CA SER A 38 -12.69 -15.66 -2.89
C SER A 38 -12.01 -15.49 -1.54
N THR A 39 -12.77 -15.59 -0.47
CA THR A 39 -12.32 -15.50 0.93
C THR A 39 -12.97 -16.63 1.73
N GLU A 40 -12.58 -16.81 2.98
CA GLU A 40 -13.24 -17.76 3.89
C GLU A 40 -14.75 -17.46 4.08
N ALA A 41 -15.14 -16.19 3.96
CA ALA A 41 -16.54 -15.75 4.03
C ALA A 41 -17.32 -15.98 2.74
N GLY A 42 -16.69 -16.54 1.69
CA GLY A 42 -17.31 -16.85 0.40
C GLY A 42 -16.68 -16.12 -0.78
N THR A 43 -17.30 -16.27 -1.94
CA THR A 43 -16.85 -15.68 -3.19
C THR A 43 -17.75 -14.54 -3.63
N LYS A 44 -17.13 -13.41 -3.99
CA LYS A 44 -17.79 -12.26 -4.63
C LYS A 44 -17.30 -12.12 -6.06
N THR A 45 -18.22 -11.86 -6.97
CA THR A 45 -17.93 -11.67 -8.40
C THR A 45 -18.43 -10.31 -8.85
N HIS A 46 -17.58 -9.55 -9.52
CA HIS A 46 -17.88 -8.23 -10.05
C HIS A 46 -17.74 -8.24 -11.58
N SER A 47 -18.81 -7.91 -12.29
CA SER A 47 -18.80 -7.82 -13.75
C SER A 47 -18.06 -6.58 -14.24
N ILE A 48 -17.27 -6.71 -15.30
CA ILE A 48 -16.56 -5.61 -15.97
C ILE A 48 -17.31 -5.30 -17.27
N GLN A 49 -18.44 -4.61 -17.13
CA GLN A 49 -19.38 -4.40 -18.25
C GLN A 49 -18.81 -3.61 -19.43
N SER A 50 -17.81 -2.74 -19.18
CA SER A 50 -17.15 -1.94 -20.21
C SER A 50 -15.99 -2.65 -20.91
N ALA A 51 -15.64 -3.89 -20.52
CA ALA A 51 -14.55 -4.64 -21.14
C ALA A 51 -14.92 -5.12 -22.54
N ASP A 52 -14.01 -4.93 -23.50
CA ASP A 52 -14.09 -5.58 -24.80
C ASP A 52 -13.50 -6.98 -24.72
N PRO A 53 -14.34 -8.04 -24.76
CA PRO A 53 -13.86 -9.40 -24.55
C PRO A 53 -12.91 -9.91 -25.66
N ALA A 54 -12.86 -9.25 -26.80
CA ALA A 54 -11.99 -9.61 -27.92
C ALA A 54 -10.54 -9.13 -27.72
N THR A 55 -10.35 -8.04 -26.97
CA THR A 55 -9.05 -7.40 -26.78
C THR A 55 -8.60 -7.31 -25.33
N PHE A 56 -9.36 -7.88 -24.40
CA PHE A 56 -9.07 -7.84 -22.97
C PHE A 56 -7.83 -8.66 -22.61
N VAL A 57 -6.87 -8.01 -21.95
CA VAL A 57 -5.61 -8.62 -21.51
C VAL A 57 -5.42 -8.34 -20.02
N VAL A 58 -5.20 -9.40 -19.26
CA VAL A 58 -4.75 -9.31 -17.87
C VAL A 58 -3.26 -9.00 -17.88
N LEU A 59 -2.86 -7.96 -17.18
CA LEU A 59 -1.45 -7.57 -17.08
C LEU A 59 -0.72 -8.43 -16.03
N ASN A 60 0.60 -8.29 -15.94
CA ASN A 60 1.47 -9.14 -15.10
C ASN A 60 1.17 -9.08 -13.58
N THR A 61 0.27 -8.22 -13.18
CA THR A 61 -0.12 -8.06 -11.78
C THR A 61 -1.60 -8.33 -11.61
N ALA A 62 -1.97 -9.00 -10.53
CA ALA A 62 -3.35 -9.45 -10.27
C ALA A 62 -4.39 -8.33 -10.21
N GLY A 63 -3.95 -7.07 -10.12
CA GLY A 63 -4.85 -5.93 -9.99
C GLY A 63 -5.23 -5.26 -11.31
N TYR A 64 -4.40 -5.36 -12.35
CA TYR A 64 -4.56 -4.57 -13.58
C TYR A 64 -4.90 -5.42 -14.80
N ALA A 65 -5.76 -4.85 -15.66
CA ALA A 65 -6.08 -5.35 -16.99
C ALA A 65 -6.30 -4.18 -17.95
N LYS A 66 -6.29 -4.45 -19.24
CA LYS A 66 -6.68 -3.49 -20.27
C LYS A 66 -7.32 -4.17 -21.46
N ASP A 67 -8.08 -3.40 -22.24
CA ASP A 67 -8.48 -3.72 -23.59
C ASP A 67 -8.02 -2.61 -24.56
N LYS A 68 -8.46 -2.62 -25.79
CA LYS A 68 -8.11 -1.60 -26.79
C LYS A 68 -8.53 -0.18 -26.41
N ALA A 69 -9.59 -0.03 -25.57
CA ALA A 69 -10.23 1.24 -25.27
C ALA A 69 -10.03 1.68 -23.81
N ASN A 70 -9.89 0.75 -22.89
CA ASN A 70 -9.92 1.05 -21.45
C ASN A 70 -8.84 0.29 -20.67
N ALA A 71 -8.37 0.86 -19.57
CA ALA A 71 -7.60 0.18 -18.53
C ALA A 71 -8.45 0.00 -17.28
N TYR A 72 -8.13 -1.02 -16.50
CA TYR A 72 -8.91 -1.44 -15.33
C TYR A 72 -7.99 -1.75 -14.15
N TYR A 73 -8.47 -1.41 -12.96
CA TYR A 73 -7.96 -1.94 -11.71
C TYR A 73 -9.07 -2.74 -11.02
N THR A 74 -8.88 -4.03 -10.88
CA THR A 74 -9.91 -4.97 -10.45
C THR A 74 -11.14 -4.88 -11.38
N TRP A 75 -12.30 -4.47 -10.92
CA TRP A 75 -13.50 -4.27 -11.75
C TRP A 75 -13.78 -2.79 -12.08
N HIS A 76 -12.91 -1.88 -11.63
CA HIS A 76 -13.06 -0.44 -11.86
C HIS A 76 -12.31 -0.02 -13.11
N LYS A 77 -13.00 0.71 -13.98
CA LYS A 77 -12.35 1.41 -15.10
C LYS A 77 -11.46 2.54 -14.55
N ILE A 78 -10.28 2.67 -15.13
CA ILE A 78 -9.36 3.77 -14.84
C ILE A 78 -9.67 4.91 -15.82
N ASP A 79 -10.25 6.00 -15.31
CA ASP A 79 -10.62 7.13 -16.14
C ASP A 79 -9.40 7.85 -16.71
N GLY A 80 -9.45 8.14 -18.01
CA GLY A 80 -8.40 8.89 -18.72
C GLY A 80 -7.10 8.13 -18.98
N ALA A 81 -7.03 6.83 -18.69
CA ALA A 81 -5.85 6.03 -18.99
C ALA A 81 -5.62 5.86 -20.50
N GLU A 82 -4.37 6.04 -20.92
CA GLU A 82 -3.95 5.81 -22.30
C GLU A 82 -3.51 4.35 -22.49
N THR A 83 -4.38 3.54 -23.05
CA THR A 83 -4.21 2.08 -23.13
C THR A 83 -3.03 1.63 -23.95
N SER A 84 -2.62 2.41 -24.96
CA SER A 84 -1.48 2.08 -25.85
C SER A 84 -0.15 2.02 -25.07
N SER A 85 0.05 2.93 -24.11
CA SER A 85 1.24 3.05 -23.28
C SER A 85 1.06 2.49 -21.86
N PHE A 86 -0.15 2.01 -21.52
CA PHE A 86 -0.48 1.57 -20.15
C PHE A 86 0.25 0.28 -19.78
N VAL A 87 1.01 0.35 -18.68
CA VAL A 87 1.76 -0.78 -18.11
C VAL A 87 1.53 -0.87 -16.59
N ALA A 88 1.38 -2.09 -16.09
CA ALA A 88 1.37 -2.35 -14.66
C ALA A 88 2.81 -2.47 -14.14
N LEU A 89 3.11 -1.78 -13.04
CA LEU A 89 4.42 -1.77 -12.39
C LEU A 89 4.46 -2.68 -11.17
N SER A 90 3.34 -2.78 -10.46
CA SER A 90 3.15 -3.68 -9.31
C SER A 90 1.66 -4.00 -9.14
N GLU A 91 1.27 -4.71 -8.08
CA GLU A 91 -0.15 -4.92 -7.76
C GLU A 91 -0.90 -3.59 -7.57
N TYR A 92 -0.23 -2.54 -7.11
CA TYR A 92 -0.87 -1.27 -6.74
C TYR A 92 -0.54 -0.10 -7.65
N PHE A 93 0.53 -0.18 -8.43
CA PHE A 93 0.96 0.90 -9.31
C PHE A 93 0.91 0.51 -10.77
N ALA A 94 0.47 1.45 -11.60
CA ALA A 94 0.57 1.41 -13.04
C ALA A 94 0.98 2.78 -13.57
N LYS A 95 1.39 2.85 -14.82
CA LYS A 95 1.59 4.13 -15.52
C LYS A 95 1.25 4.03 -16.99
N ASP A 96 0.98 5.18 -17.59
CA ASP A 96 0.98 5.39 -19.03
C ASP A 96 1.94 6.54 -19.40
N SER A 97 1.89 7.04 -20.60
CA SER A 97 2.76 8.13 -21.04
C SER A 97 2.51 9.46 -20.30
N ARG A 98 1.34 9.64 -19.68
CA ARG A 98 0.89 10.90 -19.08
C ARG A 98 0.77 10.87 -17.56
N ASN A 99 0.42 9.71 -17.00
CA ASN A 99 0.06 9.60 -15.58
C ASN A 99 0.67 8.36 -14.93
N VAL A 100 0.91 8.48 -13.64
CA VAL A 100 1.12 7.35 -12.73
C VAL A 100 -0.19 7.11 -11.97
N TYR A 101 -0.53 5.86 -11.73
CA TYR A 101 -1.75 5.45 -11.05
C TYR A 101 -1.42 4.69 -9.78
N CYS A 102 -2.12 5.02 -8.69
CA CYS A 102 -2.28 4.18 -7.53
C CYS A 102 -3.67 3.54 -7.61
N ARG A 103 -3.72 2.25 -7.93
CA ARG A 103 -4.95 1.53 -8.23
C ARG A 103 -5.69 2.17 -9.42
N ASP A 104 -6.94 2.61 -9.22
CA ASP A 104 -7.78 3.25 -10.24
C ASP A 104 -7.67 4.79 -10.26
N LYS A 105 -6.79 5.39 -9.46
CA LYS A 105 -6.67 6.84 -9.31
C LYS A 105 -5.30 7.36 -9.73
N ILE A 106 -5.30 8.53 -10.37
CA ILE A 106 -4.07 9.24 -10.72
C ILE A 106 -3.32 9.62 -9.43
N LEU A 107 -2.04 9.32 -9.41
CA LEU A 107 -1.11 9.72 -8.38
C LEU A 107 -0.54 11.11 -8.72
N GLN A 108 -1.07 12.13 -8.06
CA GLN A 108 -0.73 13.51 -8.37
C GLN A 108 0.75 13.80 -8.23
N SER A 109 1.29 14.60 -9.15
CA SER A 109 2.68 15.08 -9.16
C SER A 109 3.77 14.00 -9.35
N ALA A 110 3.42 12.76 -9.64
CA ALA A 110 4.41 11.72 -9.94
C ALA A 110 4.98 11.89 -11.35
N ASP A 111 6.31 11.82 -11.47
CA ASP A 111 7.01 11.89 -12.75
C ASP A 111 6.95 10.53 -13.48
N THR A 112 6.17 10.43 -14.53
CA THR A 112 5.96 9.20 -15.29
C THR A 112 7.24 8.62 -15.88
N HIS A 113 8.24 9.44 -16.21
CA HIS A 113 9.47 9.00 -16.85
C HIS A 113 10.36 8.22 -15.89
N SER A 114 10.50 8.71 -14.66
CA SER A 114 11.38 8.12 -13.65
C SER A 114 10.66 7.26 -12.62
N PHE A 115 9.31 7.21 -12.63
CA PHE A 115 8.55 6.47 -11.63
C PHE A 115 8.78 4.96 -11.73
N ALA A 116 9.11 4.36 -10.58
CA ALA A 116 9.22 2.92 -10.39
C ALA A 116 8.50 2.49 -9.10
N ALA A 117 7.86 1.33 -9.12
CA ALA A 117 7.43 0.66 -7.90
C ALA A 117 8.67 0.14 -7.15
N ILE A 118 8.66 0.23 -5.83
CA ILE A 118 9.77 -0.26 -5.00
C ILE A 118 9.55 -1.75 -4.76
N ASP A 119 10.50 -2.59 -5.20
CA ASP A 119 10.51 -4.02 -4.88
C ASP A 119 11.06 -4.23 -3.46
N VAL A 120 10.39 -5.06 -2.71
CA VAL A 120 10.72 -5.40 -1.31
C VAL A 120 12.02 -6.11 -1.17
N LYS A 121 12.42 -6.88 -2.16
CA LYS A 121 13.65 -7.68 -2.14
C LYS A 121 14.90 -6.82 -2.08
N GLU A 122 14.82 -5.56 -2.54
CA GLU A 122 15.93 -4.62 -2.48
C GLU A 122 16.09 -3.92 -1.13
N SER A 123 15.07 -3.94 -0.28
CA SER A 123 15.04 -3.15 0.97
C SER A 123 15.39 -3.92 2.24
N GLY A 124 15.83 -5.19 2.12
CA GLY A 124 16.10 -6.03 3.30
C GLY A 124 14.81 -6.44 4.03
N GLU A 125 14.97 -7.24 5.06
CA GLU A 125 13.89 -7.89 5.82
C GLU A 125 12.93 -6.87 6.47
N LEU A 126 11.92 -6.41 5.71
CA LEU A 126 10.86 -5.53 6.20
C LEU A 126 9.76 -6.35 6.85
N VAL A 127 9.78 -6.42 8.16
CA VAL A 127 8.72 -7.04 8.95
C VAL A 127 7.51 -6.11 9.04
N TYR A 128 6.37 -6.62 8.64
CA TYR A 128 5.12 -5.95 8.34
C TYR A 128 4.37 -5.38 9.56
N ALA A 129 4.09 -4.08 9.55
CA ALA A 129 2.97 -3.53 10.33
C ALA A 129 2.16 -2.45 9.61
N SER A 130 2.60 -1.95 8.46
CA SER A 130 1.88 -0.90 7.72
C SER A 130 1.50 -1.27 6.29
N GLY A 131 1.47 -2.56 5.98
CA GLY A 131 1.11 -3.10 4.66
C GLY A 131 2.31 -3.56 3.84
N PRO A 132 2.05 -4.37 2.81
CA PRO A 132 3.10 -4.94 1.97
C PRO A 132 3.89 -3.82 1.27
N PRO A 133 5.16 -4.04 1.05
CA PRO A 133 6.11 -3.09 0.48
C PRO A 133 5.87 -2.75 -0.99
N ASP A 134 5.12 -3.56 -1.72
CA ASP A 134 4.61 -3.31 -3.07
C ASP A 134 3.68 -2.07 -3.17
N ARG A 135 3.37 -1.44 -2.02
CA ARG A 135 2.58 -0.20 -1.92
C ARG A 135 3.43 1.07 -1.93
N TRP A 136 4.72 0.95 -2.12
CA TRP A 136 5.61 2.07 -2.24
C TRP A 136 6.14 2.23 -3.67
N GLY A 137 6.30 3.47 -4.09
CA GLY A 137 6.91 3.85 -5.35
C GLY A 137 7.81 5.05 -5.14
N LYS A 138 8.69 5.29 -6.11
CA LYS A 138 9.56 6.47 -6.14
C LYS A 138 9.68 6.99 -7.56
N ASP A 139 9.92 8.28 -7.68
CA ASP A 139 10.49 8.90 -8.86
C ASP A 139 11.79 9.63 -8.48
N ARG A 140 12.35 10.40 -9.40
CA ARG A 140 13.59 11.17 -9.15
C ARG A 140 13.46 12.28 -8.12
N PHE A 141 12.22 12.62 -7.73
CA PHE A 141 11.98 13.74 -6.81
C PHE A 141 11.51 13.27 -5.44
N ASP A 142 10.68 12.21 -5.37
CA ASP A 142 9.99 11.83 -4.16
C ASP A 142 9.60 10.37 -4.07
N PHE A 143 9.10 10.02 -2.89
CA PHE A 143 8.47 8.75 -2.60
C PHE A 143 6.95 8.89 -2.59
N TYR A 144 6.30 7.78 -2.88
CA TYR A 144 4.84 7.68 -2.95
C TYR A 144 4.37 6.42 -2.23
N THR A 145 3.22 6.51 -1.58
CA THR A 145 2.59 5.35 -0.96
C THR A 145 1.18 5.16 -1.50
N CYS A 146 0.78 3.91 -1.71
CA CYS A 146 -0.51 3.49 -2.22
C CYS A 146 -1.18 2.57 -1.20
N LEU A 147 -1.94 3.11 -0.26
CA LEU A 147 -2.68 2.37 0.76
C LEU A 147 -4.11 2.04 0.30
N GLY A 148 -4.95 1.53 1.18
CA GLY A 148 -6.33 1.16 0.87
C GLY A 148 -7.20 2.34 0.39
N PRO A 149 -8.34 2.07 -0.26
CA PRO A 149 -9.26 3.11 -0.70
C PRO A 149 -9.63 4.06 0.43
N GLY A 150 -9.57 5.37 0.17
CA GLY A 150 -9.93 6.39 1.14
C GLY A 150 -9.02 6.50 2.36
N THR A 151 -7.75 6.07 2.26
CA THR A 151 -6.79 6.15 3.36
C THR A 151 -6.28 7.57 3.57
N TYR A 152 -6.16 8.35 2.51
CA TYR A 152 -5.70 9.73 2.56
C TYR A 152 -6.79 10.72 2.18
N TYR A 153 -6.67 11.95 2.70
CA TYR A 153 -7.49 13.08 2.32
C TYR A 153 -6.62 14.10 1.59
N GLU A 154 -7.07 14.52 0.42
CA GLU A 154 -6.52 15.70 -0.25
C GLU A 154 -7.09 16.99 0.35
N PRO A 155 -6.43 18.14 0.15
CA PRO A 155 -7.04 19.43 0.43
C PRO A 155 -8.42 19.53 -0.26
N GLY A 156 -9.47 19.83 0.50
CA GLY A 156 -10.85 19.77 0.01
C GLY A 156 -11.65 18.54 0.41
N GLY A 157 -11.04 17.59 1.16
CA GLY A 157 -11.74 16.45 1.78
C GLY A 157 -11.92 15.23 0.87
N THR A 158 -11.40 15.24 -0.36
CA THR A 158 -11.44 14.07 -1.25
C THR A 158 -10.54 12.95 -0.71
N ARG A 159 -11.09 11.75 -0.61
CA ARG A 159 -10.32 10.56 -0.21
C ARG A 159 -9.61 9.93 -1.41
N VAL A 160 -8.32 9.70 -1.29
CA VAL A 160 -7.49 9.08 -2.32
C VAL A 160 -6.72 7.86 -1.77
N PRO A 161 -6.42 6.85 -2.61
CA PRO A 161 -5.69 5.67 -2.18
C PRO A 161 -4.18 5.91 -2.08
N GLY A 162 -3.64 6.92 -2.75
CA GLY A 162 -2.21 7.19 -2.82
C GLY A 162 -1.85 8.64 -2.57
N ARG A 163 -0.63 8.88 -2.12
CA ARG A 163 -0.09 10.22 -1.92
C ARG A 163 1.42 10.27 -2.08
N ARG A 164 1.91 11.45 -2.39
CA ARG A 164 3.31 11.83 -2.29
C ARG A 164 3.76 11.88 -0.82
N VAL A 165 4.95 11.38 -0.56
CA VAL A 165 5.68 11.53 0.71
C VAL A 165 6.80 12.52 0.47
N PHE A 166 6.68 13.69 1.08
CA PHE A 166 7.71 14.74 0.98
C PHE A 166 8.91 14.33 1.84
N ALA A 167 9.89 13.68 1.20
CA ALA A 167 11.14 13.35 1.87
C ALA A 167 12.01 14.58 2.04
N CYS A 168 12.61 14.76 3.22
CA CYS A 168 13.53 15.87 3.51
C CYS A 168 14.86 15.70 2.77
N SER A 169 15.25 14.46 2.49
CA SER A 169 16.47 14.06 1.80
C SER A 169 16.21 12.75 1.03
N PRO A 170 15.55 12.83 -0.17
CA PRO A 170 15.09 11.64 -0.90
C PRO A 170 16.22 10.64 -1.23
N GLU A 171 17.42 11.11 -1.45
CA GLU A 171 18.60 10.30 -1.78
C GLU A 171 19.07 9.40 -0.62
N THR A 172 18.73 9.77 0.62
CA THR A 172 19.10 9.03 1.83
C THR A 172 17.92 8.33 2.48
N PHE A 173 16.73 8.34 1.83
CA PHE A 173 15.53 7.77 2.38
C PHE A 173 15.60 6.24 2.47
N VAL A 174 15.41 5.72 3.66
CA VAL A 174 15.44 4.28 3.96
C VAL A 174 14.20 3.84 4.71
N PHE A 175 13.79 2.61 4.45
CA PHE A 175 12.75 1.94 5.21
C PHE A 175 13.37 1.32 6.46
N LEU A 176 12.75 1.57 7.60
CA LEU A 176 13.04 0.91 8.87
C LEU A 176 12.02 -0.21 9.12
N ASN A 177 12.12 -0.90 10.25
CA ASN A 177 11.16 -1.91 10.65
C ASN A 177 9.76 -1.31 10.89
N ASP A 178 8.72 -2.12 10.76
CA ASP A 178 7.36 -1.82 11.22
C ASP A 178 6.69 -0.56 10.62
N GLY A 179 7.03 -0.22 9.38
CA GLY A 179 6.39 0.89 8.67
C GLY A 179 6.93 2.27 9.02
N TRP A 180 8.06 2.31 9.69
CA TRP A 180 8.83 3.52 9.91
C TRP A 180 9.82 3.74 8.77
N GLN A 181 10.09 4.99 8.47
CA GLN A 181 11.09 5.41 7.49
C GLN A 181 11.91 6.58 8.06
N ARG A 182 13.11 6.74 7.57
CA ARG A 182 13.91 7.93 7.82
C ARG A 182 14.74 8.30 6.59
N ASP A 183 15.13 9.54 6.54
CA ASP A 183 16.27 10.02 5.76
C ASP A 183 17.28 10.69 6.69
N GLN A 184 18.31 11.29 6.13
CA GLN A 184 19.36 11.97 6.90
C GLN A 184 18.82 13.15 7.75
N LYS A 185 17.65 13.71 7.43
CA LYS A 185 17.10 14.93 8.06
C LYS A 185 15.81 14.69 8.83
N CYS A 186 15.05 13.66 8.49
CA CYS A 186 13.68 13.48 8.99
C CYS A 186 13.38 12.02 9.27
N VAL A 187 12.41 11.80 10.16
CA VAL A 187 11.80 10.50 10.46
C VAL A 187 10.34 10.51 10.04
N TYR A 188 9.83 9.35 9.61
CA TYR A 188 8.46 9.20 9.14
C TYR A 188 7.81 7.93 9.71
N ASN A 189 6.49 7.98 9.89
CA ASN A 189 5.67 6.79 10.11
C ASN A 189 4.57 6.73 9.05
N ALA A 190 4.51 5.62 8.32
CA ALA A 190 3.60 5.45 7.17
C ALA A 190 3.63 6.64 6.19
N GLY A 191 4.82 7.19 5.94
CA GLY A 191 5.06 8.33 5.07
C GLY A 191 4.61 9.69 5.63
N ARG A 192 4.29 9.79 6.92
CA ARG A 192 4.04 11.06 7.62
C ARG A 192 5.25 11.46 8.42
N GLN A 193 5.75 12.66 8.17
CA GLN A 193 6.90 13.19 8.90
C GLN A 193 6.59 13.38 10.38
N LEU A 194 7.52 12.96 11.23
CA LEU A 194 7.52 13.25 12.64
C LEU A 194 8.19 14.60 12.88
N VAL A 195 7.41 15.58 13.29
CA VAL A 195 7.95 16.92 13.53
C VAL A 195 8.88 16.90 14.75
N GLY A 196 10.13 17.32 14.53
CA GLY A 196 11.13 17.45 15.59
C GLY A 196 11.81 16.15 16.03
N ALA A 197 11.56 15.03 15.34
CA ALA A 197 12.29 13.79 15.58
C ALA A 197 13.74 13.90 15.06
N ASP A 198 14.67 13.40 15.87
CA ASP A 198 16.07 13.30 15.51
C ASP A 198 16.35 11.96 14.80
N PRO A 199 16.67 11.96 13.49
CA PRO A 199 16.90 10.73 12.75
C PRO A 199 18.15 9.95 13.20
N ASP A 200 19.14 10.62 13.79
CA ASP A 200 20.41 10.00 14.18
C ASP A 200 20.24 9.12 15.42
N SER A 201 19.39 9.55 16.38
CA SER A 201 19.12 8.82 17.62
C SER A 201 17.81 8.02 17.57
N PHE A 202 17.07 8.04 16.45
CA PHE A 202 15.75 7.43 16.38
C PHE A 202 15.79 5.91 16.43
N ILE A 203 15.00 5.32 17.32
CA ILE A 203 14.83 3.87 17.53
C ILE A 203 13.37 3.49 17.32
N VAL A 204 13.12 2.49 16.47
CA VAL A 204 11.83 1.85 16.33
C VAL A 204 11.63 0.87 17.48
N LEU A 205 10.55 1.03 18.24
CA LEU A 205 10.19 0.11 19.33
C LEU A 205 9.19 -0.96 18.86
N ASN A 206 8.23 -0.58 18.03
CA ASN A 206 7.32 -1.47 17.30
C ASN A 206 6.57 -0.67 16.21
N ALA A 207 5.60 -1.28 15.56
CA ALA A 207 4.79 -0.64 14.51
C ALA A 207 4.11 0.69 14.89
N SER A 208 3.94 0.95 16.17
CA SER A 208 3.19 2.11 16.65
C SER A 208 4.03 3.07 17.48
N TYR A 209 5.11 2.61 18.08
CA TYR A 209 5.97 3.41 18.92
C TYR A 209 7.39 3.49 18.39
N GLY A 210 7.92 4.69 18.43
CA GLY A 210 9.33 5.00 18.22
C GLY A 210 9.79 6.05 19.21
N LYS A 211 11.09 6.22 19.35
CA LYS A 211 11.66 7.26 20.18
C LYS A 211 13.01 7.73 19.64
N ASP A 212 13.34 8.96 19.92
CA ASP A 212 14.73 9.47 19.88
C ASP A 212 15.24 9.66 21.32
N ASP A 213 16.38 10.30 21.50
CA ASP A 213 16.98 10.54 22.81
C ASP A 213 16.12 11.41 23.74
N LYS A 214 15.21 12.21 23.19
CA LYS A 214 14.44 13.24 23.92
C LYS A 214 12.95 12.97 23.95
N THR A 215 12.41 12.35 22.92
CA THR A 215 10.96 12.30 22.65
C THR A 215 10.50 10.89 22.31
N VAL A 216 9.35 10.52 22.82
CA VAL A 216 8.64 9.29 22.43
C VAL A 216 7.51 9.65 21.50
N TYR A 217 7.33 8.82 20.46
CA TYR A 217 6.30 9.00 19.44
C TYR A 217 5.35 7.81 19.43
N TYR A 218 4.07 8.11 19.27
CA TYR A 218 3.05 7.16 18.88
C TYR A 218 2.62 7.49 17.46
N ARG A 219 2.95 6.61 16.51
CA ARG A 219 2.81 6.88 15.07
C ARG A 219 3.52 8.18 14.69
N ASP A 220 2.79 9.16 14.13
CA ASP A 220 3.33 10.45 13.69
C ASP A 220 3.24 11.57 14.75
N GLY A 221 2.81 11.25 15.98
CA GLY A 221 2.61 12.21 17.06
C GLY A 221 3.53 12.01 18.27
N ALA A 222 4.10 13.09 18.80
CA ALA A 222 4.88 13.06 20.04
C ALA A 222 3.99 12.82 21.27
N ILE A 223 4.43 11.94 22.17
CA ILE A 223 3.77 11.69 23.46
C ILE A 223 4.29 12.68 24.48
N ARG A 224 3.48 13.67 24.82
CA ARG A 224 3.87 14.73 25.74
C ARG A 224 4.16 14.19 27.14
N GLY A 225 5.36 14.51 27.66
CA GLY A 225 5.78 14.18 29.02
C GLY A 225 6.16 12.72 29.24
N ALA A 226 6.30 11.92 28.18
CA ALA A 226 6.93 10.61 28.26
C ALA A 226 8.45 10.74 28.44
N ASP A 227 9.00 9.92 29.32
CA ASP A 227 10.45 9.86 29.55
C ASP A 227 11.10 8.91 28.53
N ALA A 228 11.74 9.48 27.52
CA ALA A 228 12.31 8.69 26.42
C ALA A 228 13.40 7.71 26.88
N ALA A 229 14.18 8.07 27.92
CA ALA A 229 15.26 7.23 28.40
C ALA A 229 14.75 5.90 28.99
N SER A 230 13.63 5.93 29.71
CA SER A 230 13.06 4.74 30.38
C SER A 230 11.84 4.14 29.67
N PHE A 231 11.42 4.71 28.53
CA PHE A 231 10.24 4.24 27.83
C PHE A 231 10.45 2.87 27.20
N ALA A 232 9.55 1.94 27.50
CA ALA A 232 9.56 0.58 27.01
C ALA A 232 8.14 0.07 26.71
N ILE A 233 8.04 -0.84 25.72
CA ILE A 233 6.80 -1.55 25.41
C ILE A 233 6.49 -2.55 26.54
N SER A 234 5.24 -2.62 26.97
CA SER A 234 4.80 -3.59 27.96
C SER A 234 4.73 -5.00 27.38
N SER A 235 5.28 -5.97 28.07
CA SER A 235 5.32 -7.39 27.66
C SER A 235 4.06 -8.19 28.05
N GLY A 236 2.95 -7.53 28.38
CA GLY A 236 1.69 -8.17 28.80
C GLY A 236 0.68 -8.37 27.67
N GLU A 237 -0.55 -8.77 28.04
CA GLU A 237 -1.66 -8.99 27.11
C GLU A 237 -2.11 -7.74 26.36
N CYS A 238 -1.72 -6.56 26.83
CA CYS A 238 -2.07 -5.29 26.20
C CYS A 238 -1.14 -4.98 25.00
N LYS A 239 -1.58 -5.32 23.80
CA LYS A 239 -0.85 -5.13 22.54
C LYS A 239 -0.37 -3.69 22.27
N TRP A 240 -1.02 -2.68 22.87
CA TRP A 240 -0.78 -1.25 22.62
C TRP A 240 -0.35 -0.50 23.86
N CYS A 241 0.19 -1.20 24.85
CA CYS A 241 0.60 -0.62 26.11
C CYS A 241 2.12 -0.44 26.18
N ALA A 242 2.51 0.63 26.86
CA ALA A 242 3.89 0.98 27.14
C ALA A 242 3.99 1.63 28.51
N ARG A 243 5.21 1.76 29.01
CA ARG A 243 5.50 2.46 30.28
C ARG A 243 6.83 3.18 30.24
N ASP A 244 6.93 4.22 31.02
CA ASP A 244 8.21 4.77 31.46
C ASP A 244 8.34 4.69 32.99
N LYS A 245 9.37 5.29 33.56
CA LYS A 245 9.58 5.30 35.04
C LYS A 245 8.49 6.03 35.83
N ASN A 246 7.69 6.87 35.15
CA ASN A 246 6.71 7.74 35.81
C ASN A 246 5.26 7.33 35.52
N ARG A 247 4.98 6.73 34.34
CA ARG A 247 3.63 6.57 33.82
C ARG A 247 3.47 5.31 32.96
N CYS A 248 2.23 4.89 32.84
CA CYS A 248 1.81 3.88 31.87
C CYS A 248 1.00 4.52 30.74
N TYR A 249 1.05 3.92 29.56
CA TYR A 249 0.45 4.45 28.36
C TYR A 249 -0.37 3.39 27.63
N ARG A 250 -1.49 3.80 27.06
CA ARG A 250 -2.21 3.05 26.03
C ARG A 250 -2.37 3.95 24.81
N LEU A 251 -1.77 3.55 23.68
CA LEU A 251 -1.62 4.41 22.51
C LEU A 251 -0.81 5.68 22.90
N GLN A 252 -1.29 6.88 22.60
CA GLN A 252 -0.64 8.14 22.99
C GLN A 252 -1.06 8.68 24.36
N ASN A 253 -1.98 8.00 25.07
CA ASN A 253 -2.57 8.52 26.30
C ASN A 253 -1.92 7.92 27.54
N ALA A 254 -1.58 8.76 28.51
CA ALA A 254 -1.19 8.30 29.84
C ALA A 254 -2.41 7.70 30.56
N ILE A 255 -2.20 6.57 31.22
CA ILE A 255 -3.23 5.82 31.97
C ILE A 255 -2.72 5.45 33.36
N ASP A 256 -3.63 5.06 34.27
CA ASP A 256 -3.24 4.41 35.52
C ASP A 256 -2.61 3.04 35.23
N CYS A 257 -1.43 2.77 35.80
CA CYS A 257 -0.72 1.52 35.58
C CYS A 257 -1.50 0.26 36.02
N LYS A 258 -2.50 0.43 36.90
CA LYS A 258 -3.43 -0.64 37.29
C LYS A 258 -4.29 -1.14 36.11
N GLN A 259 -4.42 -0.33 35.07
CA GLN A 259 -5.18 -0.66 33.85
C GLN A 259 -4.37 -1.46 32.79
N LEU A 260 -3.12 -1.82 33.10
CA LEU A 260 -2.26 -2.64 32.24
C LEU A 260 -2.48 -4.15 32.37
N LYS A 261 -3.47 -4.57 33.19
CA LYS A 261 -3.81 -5.98 33.39
C LYS A 261 -4.60 -6.53 32.23
#